data_0f448f5b664b2314d4dbce023d69fdde
#
_entry.id   0f448f5b664b2314d4dbce023d69fdde
#
_cell.length_a   1.000
_cell.length_b   1.000
_cell.length_c   1.000
_cell.angle_alpha   90.00
_cell.angle_beta   90.00
_cell.angle_gamma   90.00
#
_symmetry.space_group_name_H-M   'P 1'
#
loop_
_entity.id
_entity.type
_entity.pdbx_description
1 polymer ?
#
loop_
_entity_poly.entity_id
_entity_poly.type
_entity_poly.pdbx_seq_one_letter_code
_entity_poly.pdbx_strand_id
1 'polypeptide(L)'
;MVQIHPPLPFNIGNSTVFKLRKIFEHTADAGITAEGSTLSEAFNEASLAFTEIITGGKIPDSKINFDVMLESNSLDSLLVNYLSHLIFLFDTEDFLVSKTNLVLEIGKVNTILGKLKGDFYDETKHGYGVEIKAISYHMLEISEGPPAKIVVVLDL
;
A
#
# COMPACT_ATOMS: atom_id res chain seq x y z
N MET A 1 12.98 -17.01 -0.19
CA MET A 1 12.07 -15.94 0.27
C MET A 1 12.83 -14.95 1.13
N VAL A 2 12.70 -13.68 0.87
CA VAL A 2 13.32 -12.60 1.64
C VAL A 2 12.24 -11.93 2.48
N GLN A 3 12.57 -11.64 3.73
CA GLN A 3 11.66 -10.98 4.65
C GLN A 3 12.29 -9.70 5.18
N ILE A 4 11.55 -8.60 5.10
CA ILE A 4 11.94 -7.32 5.65
C ILE A 4 11.35 -7.20 7.06
N HIS A 5 12.18 -6.84 8.04
CA HIS A 5 11.71 -6.65 9.40
C HIS A 5 10.79 -5.44 9.50
N PRO A 6 9.67 -5.56 10.23
CA PRO A 6 8.75 -4.45 10.41
C PRO A 6 9.36 -3.35 11.27
N PRO A 7 8.89 -2.11 11.12
CA PRO A 7 9.25 -1.04 12.04
C PRO A 7 8.64 -1.28 13.42
N LEU A 8 9.23 -0.65 14.44
CA LEU A 8 8.69 -0.68 15.80
C LEU A 8 7.47 0.23 15.90
N PRO A 9 6.56 -0.06 16.84
CA PRO A 9 5.44 0.83 17.13
C PRO A 9 5.91 2.21 17.61
N PHE A 10 5.15 3.26 17.28
CA PHE A 10 5.43 4.61 17.72
C PHE A 10 4.49 5.03 18.84
N ASN A 11 5.03 5.80 19.77
CA ASN A 11 4.25 6.50 20.78
C ASN A 11 4.14 7.97 20.42
N ILE A 12 2.90 8.48 20.35
CA ILE A 12 2.62 9.89 20.13
C ILE A 12 1.84 10.39 21.35
N GLY A 13 2.50 11.15 22.21
CA GLY A 13 1.91 11.57 23.48
C GLY A 13 1.53 10.36 24.32
N ASN A 14 0.25 10.27 24.74
CA ASN A 14 -0.28 9.17 25.54
C ASN A 14 -0.91 8.06 24.69
N SER A 15 -0.87 8.17 23.37
CA SER A 15 -1.44 7.16 22.49
C SER A 15 -0.35 6.43 21.73
N THR A 16 -0.51 5.10 21.60
CA THR A 16 0.34 4.29 20.77
C THR A 16 -0.30 4.18 19.40
N VAL A 17 0.42 4.66 18.38
CA VAL A 17 0.05 4.44 16.98
C VAL A 17 0.82 3.21 16.51
N PHE A 18 0.07 2.17 16.15
CA PHE A 18 0.65 0.96 15.63
C PHE A 18 0.59 0.98 14.11
N LYS A 19 1.76 0.95 13.48
CA LYS A 19 1.92 0.87 12.02
C LYS A 19 2.94 -0.22 11.72
N LEU A 20 2.60 -1.08 10.79
CA LEU A 20 3.45 -2.20 10.44
C LEU A 20 3.30 -2.50 8.96
N ARG A 21 4.43 -2.73 8.29
CA ARG A 21 4.47 -3.35 6.97
C ARG A 21 5.61 -4.35 6.90
N LYS A 22 5.35 -5.44 6.21
CA LYS A 22 6.33 -6.46 5.89
C LYS A 22 6.23 -6.83 4.42
N ILE A 23 7.36 -7.16 3.83
CA ILE A 23 7.43 -7.64 2.46
C ILE A 23 8.10 -9.00 2.46
N PHE A 24 7.41 -9.98 1.87
CA PHE A 24 7.94 -11.32 1.65
C PHE A 24 8.16 -11.50 0.16
N GLU A 25 9.38 -11.85 -0.24
CA GLU A 25 9.68 -12.06 -1.65
C GLU A 25 9.92 -13.52 -1.95
N HIS A 26 9.43 -13.92 -3.11
CA HIS A 26 9.67 -15.21 -3.73
C HIS A 26 10.01 -14.98 -5.21
N THR A 27 10.45 -16.03 -5.93
CA THR A 27 10.92 -15.88 -7.32
C THR A 27 9.93 -15.20 -8.25
N ALA A 28 8.62 -15.42 -8.06
CA ALA A 28 7.57 -14.94 -8.94
C ALA A 28 6.55 -14.04 -8.24
N ASP A 29 6.67 -13.85 -6.95
CA ASP A 29 5.71 -13.06 -6.18
C ASP A 29 6.34 -12.39 -4.96
N ALA A 30 5.61 -11.41 -4.41
CA ALA A 30 5.92 -10.78 -3.13
C ALA A 30 4.66 -10.69 -2.29
N GLY A 31 4.79 -10.91 -0.99
CA GLY A 31 3.70 -10.72 -0.05
C GLY A 31 3.86 -9.42 0.72
N ILE A 32 2.77 -8.73 0.94
CA ILE A 32 2.70 -7.55 1.81
C ILE A 32 1.82 -7.90 3.01
N THR A 33 2.31 -7.63 4.21
CA THR A 33 1.51 -7.55 5.41
C THR A 33 1.57 -6.12 5.91
N ALA A 34 0.42 -5.49 6.07
CA ALA A 34 0.31 -4.12 6.55
C ALA A 34 -0.70 -4.02 7.68
N GLU A 35 -0.36 -3.27 8.70
CA GLU A 35 -1.24 -3.05 9.84
C GLU A 35 -1.26 -1.57 10.21
N GLY A 36 -2.35 -1.15 10.81
CA GLY A 36 -2.52 0.20 11.33
C GLY A 36 -3.64 0.23 12.38
N SER A 37 -3.75 1.33 13.09
CA SER A 37 -4.84 1.52 14.05
C SER A 37 -6.20 1.58 13.35
N THR A 38 -6.21 2.06 12.12
CA THR A 38 -7.39 2.13 11.24
C THR A 38 -7.11 1.47 9.91
N LEU A 39 -8.18 1.18 9.17
CA LEU A 39 -8.03 0.63 7.83
C LEU A 39 -7.33 1.61 6.87
N SER A 40 -7.58 2.91 7.01
CA SER A 40 -6.87 3.95 6.24
C SER A 40 -5.38 3.92 6.47
N GLU A 41 -4.93 3.72 7.70
CA GLU A 41 -3.51 3.59 8.03
C GLU A 41 -2.91 2.29 7.46
N ALA A 42 -3.66 1.19 7.50
CA ALA A 42 -3.23 -0.07 6.89
C ALA A 42 -3.07 0.07 5.37
N PHE A 43 -4.00 0.76 4.71
CA PHE A 43 -3.88 1.07 3.28
C PHE A 43 -2.67 1.94 2.97
N ASN A 44 -2.39 2.93 3.83
CA ASN A 44 -1.18 3.75 3.69
C ASN A 44 0.08 2.88 3.77
N GLU A 45 0.17 2.00 4.76
CA GLU A 45 1.33 1.11 4.91
C GLU A 45 1.47 0.12 3.75
N ALA A 46 0.36 -0.41 3.25
CA ALA A 46 0.37 -1.24 2.05
C ALA A 46 0.87 -0.48 0.82
N SER A 47 0.48 0.79 0.70
CA SER A 47 0.94 1.68 -0.39
C SER A 47 2.45 1.93 -0.32
N LEU A 48 2.98 2.14 0.88
CA LEU A 48 4.43 2.31 1.09
C LEU A 48 5.20 1.03 0.77
N ALA A 49 4.69 -0.13 1.18
CA ALA A 49 5.29 -1.41 0.82
C ALA A 49 5.31 -1.63 -0.70
N PHE A 50 4.22 -1.28 -1.38
CA PHE A 50 4.14 -1.32 -2.84
C PHE A 50 5.27 -0.48 -3.47
N THR A 51 5.45 0.74 -3.03
CA THR A 51 6.51 1.63 -3.52
C THR A 51 7.90 1.08 -3.22
N GLU A 52 8.12 0.55 -2.01
CA GLU A 52 9.41 -0.02 -1.62
C GLU A 52 9.81 -1.23 -2.47
N ILE A 53 8.85 -2.03 -2.91
CA ILE A 53 9.11 -3.14 -3.83
C ILE A 53 9.67 -2.62 -5.15
N ILE A 54 9.08 -1.56 -5.68
CA ILE A 54 9.50 -0.97 -6.97
C ILE A 54 10.85 -0.28 -6.86
N THR A 55 11.12 0.41 -5.75
CA THR A 55 12.35 1.21 -5.59
C THR A 55 13.50 0.45 -4.96
N GLY A 56 13.24 -0.71 -4.35
CA GLY A 56 14.25 -1.43 -3.57
C GLY A 56 14.39 -0.88 -2.15
N GLY A 57 13.41 -0.12 -1.66
CA GLY A 57 13.34 0.32 -0.27
C GLY A 57 13.21 1.82 -0.03
N LYS A 58 13.34 2.65 -1.07
CA LYS A 58 13.22 4.10 -0.92
C LYS A 58 11.79 4.57 -1.05
N ILE A 59 11.43 5.56 -0.25
CA ILE A 59 10.17 6.28 -0.33
C ILE A 59 10.44 7.67 -0.92
N PRO A 60 9.80 8.05 -2.03
CA PRO A 60 9.99 9.36 -2.63
C PRO A 60 9.40 10.50 -1.79
N ASP A 61 9.74 11.73 -2.14
CA ASP A 61 9.12 12.91 -1.55
C ASP A 61 7.65 13.02 -1.99
N SER A 62 6.86 13.78 -1.23
CA SER A 62 5.44 14.01 -1.50
C SER A 62 5.24 15.33 -2.27
N LYS A 63 5.68 15.39 -3.51
CA LYS A 63 5.66 16.62 -4.33
C LYS A 63 4.43 16.75 -5.22
N ILE A 64 3.80 15.62 -5.54
CA ILE A 64 2.73 15.54 -6.53
C ILE A 64 1.53 14.86 -5.89
N ASN A 65 0.33 15.26 -6.30
CA ASN A 65 -0.92 14.66 -5.81
C ASN A 65 -1.71 14.07 -6.97
N PHE A 66 -2.30 12.91 -6.73
CA PHE A 66 -3.36 12.34 -7.57
C PHE A 66 -4.59 12.10 -6.70
N ASP A 67 -5.74 12.43 -7.22
CA ASP A 67 -7.00 12.08 -6.57
C ASP A 67 -7.32 10.62 -6.82
N VAL A 68 -7.94 9.98 -5.83
CA VAL A 68 -8.43 8.62 -5.96
C VAL A 68 -9.87 8.54 -5.50
N MET A 69 -10.68 7.83 -6.28
CA MET A 69 -12.07 7.53 -5.95
C MET A 69 -12.38 6.14 -6.50
N LEU A 70 -12.64 5.22 -5.58
CA LEU A 70 -12.93 3.82 -5.91
C LEU A 70 -14.11 3.34 -5.08
N GLU A 71 -14.86 2.39 -5.63
CA GLU A 71 -15.90 1.70 -4.88
C GLU A 71 -15.91 0.22 -5.24
N SER A 72 -16.37 -0.59 -4.31
CA SER A 72 -16.49 -2.03 -4.52
C SER A 72 -17.50 -2.63 -3.54
N ASN A 73 -18.07 -3.78 -3.91
CA ASN A 73 -19.02 -4.49 -3.06
C ASN A 73 -18.35 -5.32 -1.96
N SER A 74 -17.05 -5.54 -2.01
CA SER A 74 -16.31 -6.27 -0.98
C SER A 74 -15.00 -5.54 -0.62
N LEU A 75 -14.52 -5.76 0.61
CA LEU A 75 -13.22 -5.23 1.02
C LEU A 75 -12.07 -5.84 0.22
N ASP A 76 -12.16 -7.12 -0.10
CA ASP A 76 -11.15 -7.81 -0.90
C ASP A 76 -10.96 -7.14 -2.25
N SER A 77 -12.06 -6.93 -2.97
CA SER A 77 -11.99 -6.28 -4.28
C SER A 77 -11.64 -4.80 -4.18
N LEU A 78 -12.02 -4.12 -3.11
CA LEU A 78 -11.61 -2.73 -2.88
C LEU A 78 -10.08 -2.63 -2.77
N LEU A 79 -9.46 -3.53 -2.00
CA LEU A 79 -8.01 -3.58 -1.84
C LEU A 79 -7.31 -3.90 -3.17
N VAL A 80 -7.78 -4.93 -3.87
CA VAL A 80 -7.20 -5.30 -5.17
C VAL A 80 -7.34 -4.17 -6.18
N ASN A 81 -8.50 -3.53 -6.26
CA ASN A 81 -8.73 -2.40 -7.15
C ASN A 81 -7.83 -1.20 -6.79
N TYR A 82 -7.65 -0.95 -5.49
CA TYR A 82 -6.80 0.14 -5.03
C TYR A 82 -5.33 -0.08 -5.42
N LEU A 83 -4.77 -1.24 -5.10
CA LEU A 83 -3.37 -1.54 -5.44
C LEU A 83 -3.17 -1.64 -6.96
N SER A 84 -4.15 -2.16 -7.68
CA SER A 84 -4.13 -2.18 -9.15
C SER A 84 -4.14 -0.76 -9.73
N HIS A 85 -4.82 0.16 -9.06
CA HIS A 85 -4.80 1.57 -9.45
C HIS A 85 -3.40 2.19 -9.25
N LEU A 86 -2.67 1.79 -8.22
CA LEU A 86 -1.28 2.20 -8.03
C LEU A 86 -0.38 1.66 -9.16
N ILE A 87 -0.61 0.43 -9.61
CA ILE A 87 0.08 -0.11 -10.79
C ILE A 87 -0.22 0.74 -12.02
N PHE A 88 -1.50 1.06 -12.23
CA PHE A 88 -1.93 1.89 -13.36
C PHE A 88 -1.25 3.27 -13.34
N LEU A 89 -1.21 3.94 -12.20
CA LEU A 89 -0.55 5.24 -12.08
C LEU A 89 0.95 5.15 -12.30
N PHE A 90 1.59 4.09 -11.85
CA PHE A 90 3.00 3.88 -12.13
C PHE A 90 3.25 3.65 -13.62
N ASP A 91 2.45 2.80 -14.25
CA ASP A 91 2.64 2.44 -15.66
C ASP A 91 2.32 3.60 -16.62
N THR A 92 1.33 4.42 -16.29
CA THR A 92 0.88 5.50 -17.20
C THR A 92 1.46 6.86 -16.88
N GLU A 93 1.77 7.14 -15.61
CA GLU A 93 2.20 8.45 -15.15
C GLU A 93 3.59 8.45 -14.49
N ASP A 94 4.23 7.30 -14.41
CA ASP A 94 5.48 7.12 -13.64
C ASP A 94 5.34 7.53 -12.17
N PHE A 95 4.13 7.50 -11.62
CA PHE A 95 3.86 7.98 -10.27
C PHE A 95 4.16 6.90 -9.22
N LEU A 96 4.93 7.29 -8.20
CA LEU A 96 5.18 6.48 -7.00
C LEU A 96 4.56 7.15 -5.78
N VAL A 97 3.70 6.41 -5.10
CA VAL A 97 3.06 6.89 -3.87
C VAL A 97 4.05 6.89 -2.70
N SER A 98 4.05 7.97 -1.94
CA SER A 98 4.85 8.13 -0.71
C SER A 98 4.00 8.33 0.53
N LYS A 99 2.77 8.77 0.37
CA LYS A 99 1.83 9.03 1.45
C LYS A 99 0.41 9.06 0.91
N THR A 100 -0.51 8.61 1.72
CA THR A 100 -1.93 8.66 1.36
C THR A 100 -2.72 9.47 2.37
N ASN A 101 -3.79 10.09 1.90
CA ASN A 101 -4.80 10.72 2.73
C ASN A 101 -6.15 10.21 2.25
N LEU A 102 -6.57 9.06 2.79
CA LEU A 102 -7.73 8.31 2.33
C LEU A 102 -8.85 8.33 3.37
N VAL A 103 -10.06 8.49 2.90
CA VAL A 103 -11.28 8.26 3.66
C VAL A 103 -11.92 6.99 3.13
N LEU A 104 -12.03 5.98 3.98
CA LEU A 104 -12.69 4.72 3.66
C LEU A 104 -14.04 4.67 4.36
N GLU A 105 -15.09 4.38 3.60
CA GLU A 105 -16.42 4.13 4.13
C GLU A 105 -16.82 2.71 3.80
N ILE A 106 -17.17 1.94 4.83
CA ILE A 106 -17.52 0.53 4.73
C ILE A 106 -19.02 0.37 4.97
N GLY A 107 -19.70 -0.22 4.02
CA GLY A 107 -21.16 -0.42 4.07
C GLY A 107 -21.62 -1.40 3.00
N LYS A 108 -22.81 -1.20 2.46
CA LYS A 108 -23.31 -2.00 1.32
C LYS A 108 -22.38 -1.86 0.12
N VAL A 109 -21.89 -0.64 -0.09
CA VAL A 109 -20.83 -0.33 -1.04
C VAL A 109 -19.68 0.26 -0.24
N ASN A 110 -18.49 -0.28 -0.44
CA ASN A 110 -17.28 0.22 0.20
C ASN A 110 -16.64 1.25 -0.72
N THR A 111 -16.18 2.37 -0.16
CA THR A 111 -15.60 3.45 -0.97
C THR A 111 -14.25 3.88 -0.42
N ILE A 112 -13.38 4.28 -1.32
CA ILE A 112 -12.14 5.01 -1.03
C ILE A 112 -12.23 6.35 -1.73
N LEU A 113 -12.01 7.42 -0.97
CA LEU A 113 -11.94 8.77 -1.50
C LEU A 113 -10.76 9.47 -0.86
N GLY A 114 -9.96 10.17 -1.64
CA GLY A 114 -8.86 10.94 -1.09
C GLY A 114 -7.78 11.28 -2.06
N LYS A 115 -6.57 11.45 -1.52
CA LYS A 115 -5.39 11.86 -2.27
C LYS A 115 -4.24 10.90 -2.06
N LEU A 116 -3.54 10.64 -3.15
CA LEU A 116 -2.24 9.97 -3.18
C LEU A 116 -1.17 11.04 -3.37
N LYS A 117 -0.19 11.06 -2.49
CA LYS A 117 0.94 11.98 -2.58
C LYS A 117 2.19 11.19 -2.92
N GLY A 118 3.05 11.77 -3.73
CA GLY A 118 4.27 11.09 -4.14
C GLY A 118 5.11 11.92 -5.07
N ASP A 119 5.84 11.27 -5.96
CA ASP A 119 6.69 11.91 -6.94
C ASP A 119 6.73 11.07 -8.22
N PHE A 120 7.23 11.65 -9.28
CA PHE A 120 7.52 10.88 -10.49
C PHE A 120 8.76 10.03 -10.28
N TYR A 121 8.70 8.79 -10.74
CA TYR A 121 9.80 7.86 -10.60
C TYR A 121 11.04 8.34 -11.37
N ASP A 122 12.16 8.33 -10.68
CA ASP A 122 13.48 8.61 -11.23
C ASP A 122 14.43 7.57 -10.63
N GLU A 123 14.92 6.68 -11.46
CA GLU A 123 15.79 5.57 -11.04
C GLU A 123 17.03 6.07 -10.29
N THR A 124 17.60 7.20 -10.70
CA THR A 124 18.80 7.74 -10.06
C THR A 124 18.52 8.29 -8.66
N LYS A 125 17.31 8.78 -8.41
CA LYS A 125 16.87 9.28 -7.10
C LYS A 125 16.31 8.18 -6.22
N HIS A 126 15.48 7.32 -6.81
CA HIS A 126 14.64 6.41 -6.05
C HIS A 126 15.16 4.97 -6.03
N GLY A 127 16.17 4.68 -6.86
CA GLY A 127 16.67 3.32 -6.99
C GLY A 127 15.72 2.45 -7.81
N TYR A 128 15.93 1.15 -7.76
CA TYR A 128 15.08 0.19 -8.43
C TYR A 128 15.01 -1.10 -7.62
N GLY A 129 13.93 -1.77 -7.76
CA GLY A 129 13.69 -3.10 -7.17
C GLY A 129 13.10 -4.02 -8.22
N VAL A 130 11.83 -4.37 -8.05
CA VAL A 130 11.14 -5.32 -8.92
C VAL A 130 9.87 -4.70 -9.48
N GLU A 131 9.56 -5.00 -10.74
CA GLU A 131 8.31 -4.60 -11.37
C GLU A 131 7.14 -5.40 -10.79
N ILE A 132 6.05 -4.74 -10.47
CA ILE A 132 4.81 -5.36 -10.01
C ILE A 132 3.86 -5.46 -11.20
N LYS A 133 3.43 -6.68 -11.53
CA LYS A 133 2.58 -6.93 -12.70
C LYS A 133 1.10 -6.94 -12.37
N ALA A 134 0.73 -7.50 -11.23
CA ALA A 134 -0.67 -7.66 -10.86
C ALA A 134 -0.81 -7.90 -9.36
N ILE A 135 -2.05 -7.77 -8.88
CA ILE A 135 -2.42 -8.04 -7.49
C ILE A 135 -3.25 -9.33 -7.47
N SER A 136 -2.89 -10.25 -6.59
CA SER A 136 -3.54 -11.55 -6.48
C SER A 136 -4.60 -11.56 -5.37
N TYR A 137 -5.70 -12.27 -5.63
CA TYR A 137 -6.66 -12.61 -4.59
C TYR A 137 -6.22 -13.79 -3.72
N HIS A 138 -5.19 -14.52 -4.15
CA HIS A 138 -4.70 -15.67 -3.42
C HIS A 138 -4.12 -15.27 -2.06
N MET A 139 -4.56 -15.93 -1.00
CA MET A 139 -4.15 -15.66 0.38
C MET A 139 -4.46 -14.24 0.89
N LEU A 140 -5.34 -13.51 0.19
CA LEU A 140 -5.71 -12.17 0.62
C LEU A 140 -6.49 -12.22 1.94
N GLU A 141 -6.07 -11.39 2.88
CA GLU A 141 -6.78 -11.16 4.13
C GLU A 141 -6.91 -9.65 4.34
N ILE A 142 -8.08 -9.23 4.79
CA ILE A 142 -8.31 -7.85 5.19
C ILE A 142 -9.31 -7.82 6.34
N SER A 143 -8.95 -7.10 7.39
CA SER A 143 -9.82 -6.92 8.55
C SER A 143 -9.74 -5.49 9.06
N GLU A 144 -10.87 -4.98 9.54
CA GLU A 144 -10.97 -3.60 10.02
C GLU A 144 -10.33 -3.41 11.40
N GLY A 145 -10.23 -4.46 12.17
CA GLY A 145 -9.60 -4.41 13.48
C GLY A 145 -10.44 -3.79 14.58
N PRO A 146 -9.82 -3.08 15.55
CA PRO A 146 -8.40 -2.74 15.72
C PRO A 146 -7.52 -3.91 16.21
N PRO A 147 -6.27 -4.03 15.72
CA PRO A 147 -5.68 -3.28 14.61
C PRO A 147 -6.22 -3.75 13.26
N ALA A 148 -6.31 -2.82 12.30
CA ALA A 148 -6.64 -3.19 10.93
C ALA A 148 -5.46 -3.91 10.29
N LYS A 149 -5.74 -4.95 9.50
CA LYS A 149 -4.71 -5.79 8.91
C LYS A 149 -5.00 -6.10 7.45
N ILE A 150 -3.95 -6.06 6.65
CA ILE A 150 -3.96 -6.42 5.23
C ILE A 150 -2.86 -7.45 4.99
N VAL A 151 -3.21 -8.53 4.29
CA VAL A 151 -2.24 -9.48 3.72
C VAL A 151 -2.60 -9.63 2.25
N VAL A 152 -1.65 -9.38 1.37
CA VAL A 152 -1.88 -9.45 -0.07
C VAL A 152 -0.61 -9.94 -0.80
N VAL A 153 -0.81 -10.70 -1.86
CA VAL A 153 0.26 -11.21 -2.72
C VAL A 153 0.24 -10.45 -4.05
N LEU A 154 1.43 -10.06 -4.50
CA LEU A 154 1.64 -9.34 -5.74
C LEU A 154 2.42 -10.24 -6.70
N ASP A 155 1.99 -10.30 -7.95
CA ASP A 155 2.71 -11.00 -9.03
C ASP A 155 3.82 -10.09 -9.55
N LEU A 156 5.00 -10.64 -9.64
CA LEU A 156 6.22 -9.95 -10.08
C LEU A 156 6.65 -10.34 -11.50
#